data_3db6f0d5a7ac81502e59f3f766be033f
#
_entry.id   3db6f0d5a7ac81502e59f3f766be033f
#
_cell.length_a   1.000
_cell.length_b   1.000
_cell.length_c   1.000
_cell.angle_alpha   90.00
_cell.angle_beta   90.00
_cell.angle_gamma   90.00
#
_symmetry.space_group_name_H-M   'P 1'
#
loop_
_entity.id
_entity.type
_entity.pdbx_description
1 polymer ?
#
loop_
_entity_poly.entity_id
_entity_poly.type
_entity_poly.pdbx_seq_one_letter_code
_entity_poly.pdbx_strand_id
1 'polypeptide(L)'
;MALLACSALAMPAAARSASESIKSVIKRPIPRSGEPLPVVGLGTWQTFDVGPNASERAELKAVLQLLLERGANVVDSSPMYGQAERVVGDLAADLGIHPTLFIATKVWTSGREAGIRQMENSFRLLRTERIDLMQVHNLLDLATHVKTLREWKIEGRIRYLGITHYHEGAHRDLERLVKTRDYDFVQFNYSMTEREAEERLLPACADSGTAVIINRPFAQASLFGKVKGKPLPPWAADLDCTSWAQFFLKYLLGHPAVTCVIPGTRRTTHLRDNLQAGTGRLPSEAIRKRMVQYIESL
;
A
#
# COMPACT_ATOMS: atom_id res chain seq x y z
N MET A 1 43.66 -30.58 -61.04
CA MET A 1 42.87 -29.41 -60.63
C MET A 1 41.67 -29.94 -59.83
N ALA A 2 41.71 -29.85 -58.54
CA ALA A 2 40.63 -30.28 -57.64
C ALA A 2 39.98 -29.02 -57.04
N LEU A 3 38.71 -28.83 -57.27
CA LEU A 3 37.91 -27.76 -56.69
C LEU A 3 37.43 -28.20 -55.28
N LEU A 4 37.84 -27.49 -54.24
CA LEU A 4 37.29 -27.58 -52.92
C LEU A 4 36.04 -26.71 -52.80
N ALA A 5 34.89 -27.35 -52.53
CA ALA A 5 33.67 -26.67 -52.23
C ALA A 5 33.62 -26.39 -50.68
N CYS A 6 33.62 -25.10 -50.29
CA CYS A 6 33.38 -24.66 -48.93
C CYS A 6 31.87 -24.63 -48.67
N SER A 7 31.39 -25.55 -47.82
CA SER A 7 30.04 -25.52 -47.27
C SER A 7 30.02 -24.60 -46.04
N ALA A 8 29.35 -23.47 -46.15
CA ALA A 8 29.07 -22.59 -45.01
C ALA A 8 27.91 -23.16 -44.18
N LEU A 9 28.21 -23.59 -42.97
CA LEU A 9 27.17 -23.93 -41.96
C LEU A 9 26.54 -22.65 -41.42
N ALA A 10 25.28 -22.45 -41.72
CA ALA A 10 24.46 -21.41 -41.11
C ALA A 10 24.16 -21.81 -39.67
N MET A 11 24.65 -21.06 -38.67
CA MET A 11 24.25 -21.18 -37.29
C MET A 11 22.82 -20.68 -37.12
N PRO A 12 21.96 -21.37 -36.34
CA PRO A 12 20.63 -20.88 -36.05
C PRO A 12 20.73 -19.63 -35.17
N ALA A 13 20.00 -18.58 -35.56
CA ALA A 13 19.83 -17.35 -34.76
C ALA A 13 19.21 -17.72 -33.39
N ALA A 14 19.99 -17.54 -32.31
CA ALA A 14 19.50 -17.67 -30.96
C ALA A 14 18.32 -16.73 -30.74
N ALA A 15 17.15 -17.29 -30.48
CA ALA A 15 15.97 -16.55 -30.05
C ALA A 15 16.33 -15.71 -28.83
N ARG A 16 16.47 -14.39 -29.01
CA ARG A 16 16.53 -13.44 -27.89
C ARG A 16 15.17 -13.52 -27.19
N SER A 17 15.12 -14.22 -26.07
CA SER A 17 14.07 -14.08 -25.08
C SER A 17 13.97 -12.59 -24.75
N ALA A 18 12.89 -11.94 -25.16
CA ALA A 18 12.56 -10.60 -24.72
C ALA A 18 12.31 -10.69 -23.21
N SER A 19 13.30 -10.34 -22.42
CA SER A 19 13.13 -10.03 -21.01
C SER A 19 12.12 -8.89 -20.97
N GLU A 20 10.85 -9.19 -20.63
CA GLU A 20 9.87 -8.16 -20.28
C GLU A 20 10.51 -7.31 -19.19
N SER A 21 10.88 -6.09 -19.51
CA SER A 21 11.40 -5.15 -18.52
C SER A 21 10.33 -4.98 -17.46
N ILE A 22 10.61 -5.45 -16.25
CA ILE A 22 9.72 -5.35 -15.11
C ILE A 22 9.45 -3.86 -14.88
N LYS A 23 8.26 -3.38 -15.25
CA LYS A 23 7.87 -1.99 -15.00
C LYS A 23 7.81 -1.80 -13.48
N SER A 24 8.62 -0.90 -12.94
CA SER A 24 8.59 -0.57 -11.52
C SER A 24 7.30 0.19 -11.18
N VAL A 25 6.87 0.06 -9.93
CA VAL A 25 5.68 0.75 -9.41
C VAL A 25 5.89 2.27 -9.47
N ILE A 26 4.87 2.99 -9.92
CA ILE A 26 4.82 4.46 -9.91
C ILE A 26 5.04 4.95 -8.47
N LYS A 27 5.76 6.07 -8.33
CA LYS A 27 5.94 6.76 -7.05
C LYS A 27 5.27 8.12 -7.09
N ARG A 28 4.68 8.52 -5.97
CA ARG A 28 4.12 9.85 -5.75
C ARG A 28 4.86 10.54 -4.61
N PRO A 29 5.12 11.84 -4.69
CA PRO A 29 5.75 12.55 -3.58
C PRO A 29 4.81 12.59 -2.37
N ILE A 30 5.36 12.37 -1.18
CA ILE A 30 4.72 12.77 0.08
C ILE A 30 4.64 14.31 0.03
N PRO A 31 3.46 14.93 0.08
CA PRO A 31 3.31 16.35 -0.31
C PRO A 31 4.24 17.31 0.44
N ARG A 32 4.48 17.07 1.73
CA ARG A 32 5.28 18.00 2.57
C ARG A 32 6.79 17.80 2.46
N SER A 33 7.25 16.56 2.26
CA SER A 33 8.68 16.25 2.23
C SER A 33 9.24 16.14 0.82
N GLY A 34 8.38 15.89 -0.18
CA GLY A 34 8.80 15.58 -1.54
C GLY A 34 9.35 14.16 -1.70
N GLU A 35 9.44 13.37 -0.63
CA GLU A 35 9.96 12.00 -0.68
C GLU A 35 9.05 11.11 -1.55
N PRO A 36 9.63 10.37 -2.53
CA PRO A 36 8.86 9.52 -3.41
C PRO A 36 8.39 8.24 -2.71
N LEU A 37 7.08 8.05 -2.58
CA LEU A 37 6.45 6.87 -2.00
C LEU A 37 5.81 6.02 -3.11
N PRO A 38 6.00 4.68 -3.13
CA PRO A 38 5.29 3.80 -4.06
C PRO A 38 3.78 3.90 -3.90
N VAL A 39 3.05 3.95 -5.02
CA VAL A 39 1.58 4.10 -4.98
C VAL A 39 0.84 2.85 -4.53
N VAL A 40 1.52 1.69 -4.44
CA VAL A 40 0.99 0.43 -3.88
C VAL A 40 1.94 -0.07 -2.81
N GLY A 41 1.41 -0.32 -1.63
CA GLY A 41 2.08 -0.94 -0.50
C GLY A 41 1.39 -2.24 -0.08
N LEU A 42 1.69 -2.71 1.12
CA LEU A 42 1.21 -3.95 1.70
C LEU A 42 0.59 -3.71 3.07
N GLY A 43 -0.71 -3.99 3.23
CA GLY A 43 -1.38 -4.07 4.52
C GLY A 43 -1.21 -5.45 5.14
N THR A 44 -1.03 -5.52 6.47
CA THR A 44 -0.75 -6.77 7.17
C THR A 44 -1.93 -7.32 7.96
N TRP A 45 -3.04 -6.59 8.09
CA TRP A 45 -4.21 -7.01 8.84
C TRP A 45 -4.75 -8.35 8.33
N GLN A 46 -4.95 -9.32 9.24
CA GLN A 46 -5.41 -10.69 8.99
C GLN A 46 -4.52 -11.53 8.04
N THR A 47 -3.50 -10.94 7.45
CA THR A 47 -2.63 -11.64 6.48
C THR A 47 -1.28 -12.03 7.07
N PHE A 48 -0.75 -11.24 8.01
CA PHE A 48 0.51 -11.50 8.70
C PHE A 48 0.33 -11.97 10.16
N ASP A 49 -0.89 -12.14 10.63
CA ASP A 49 -1.17 -12.74 11.95
C ASP A 49 -1.04 -14.26 11.86
N VAL A 50 0.20 -14.73 11.83
CA VAL A 50 0.54 -16.16 11.76
C VAL A 50 1.44 -16.56 12.93
N GLY A 51 1.33 -17.82 13.34
CA GLY A 51 2.18 -18.40 14.37
C GLY A 51 3.61 -18.73 13.89
N PRO A 52 4.30 -19.65 14.58
CA PRO A 52 5.64 -20.06 14.23
C PRO A 52 5.70 -21.08 13.06
N ASN A 53 4.59 -21.32 12.37
CA ASN A 53 4.53 -22.25 11.25
C ASN A 53 5.48 -21.83 10.12
N ALA A 54 6.47 -22.68 9.84
CA ALA A 54 7.53 -22.36 8.88
C ALA A 54 7.01 -22.18 7.45
N SER A 55 5.99 -22.94 7.04
CA SER A 55 5.40 -22.82 5.70
C SER A 55 4.68 -21.49 5.51
N GLU A 56 3.83 -21.09 6.47
CA GLU A 56 3.13 -19.79 6.42
C GLU A 56 4.12 -18.61 6.42
N ARG A 57 5.16 -18.69 7.24
CA ARG A 57 6.22 -17.67 7.28
C ARG A 57 7.04 -17.61 5.99
N ALA A 58 7.30 -18.75 5.34
CA ALA A 58 7.98 -18.80 4.05
C ALA A 58 7.17 -18.11 2.94
N GLU A 59 5.85 -18.30 2.90
CA GLU A 59 4.98 -17.56 1.97
C GLU A 59 5.06 -16.05 2.19
N LEU A 60 4.99 -15.58 3.45
CA LEU A 60 5.07 -14.17 3.79
C LEU A 60 6.47 -13.59 3.51
N LYS A 61 7.52 -14.37 3.72
CA LYS A 61 8.89 -13.99 3.34
C LYS A 61 9.00 -13.73 1.84
N ALA A 62 8.44 -14.62 1.01
CA ALA A 62 8.41 -14.46 -0.42
C ALA A 62 7.54 -13.22 -0.85
N VAL A 63 6.48 -12.89 -0.10
CA VAL A 63 5.68 -11.68 -0.31
C VAL A 63 6.53 -10.43 -0.07
N LEU A 64 7.30 -10.34 1.03
CA LEU A 64 8.17 -9.20 1.30
C LEU A 64 9.30 -9.05 0.28
N GLN A 65 9.91 -10.16 -0.16
CA GLN A 65 10.92 -10.16 -1.23
C GLN A 65 10.34 -9.61 -2.53
N LEU A 66 9.19 -10.13 -2.96
CA LEU A 66 8.52 -9.67 -4.18
C LEU A 66 8.13 -8.19 -4.12
N LEU A 67 7.71 -7.69 -2.94
CA LEU A 67 7.38 -6.27 -2.75
C LEU A 67 8.56 -5.39 -3.17
N LEU A 68 9.75 -5.68 -2.66
CA LEU A 68 10.96 -4.93 -2.95
C LEU A 68 11.45 -5.13 -4.39
N GLU A 69 11.42 -6.36 -4.92
CA GLU A 69 11.79 -6.67 -6.30
C GLU A 69 10.99 -5.87 -7.32
N ARG A 70 9.76 -5.50 -6.97
CA ARG A 70 8.86 -4.69 -7.81
C ARG A 70 8.96 -3.18 -7.55
N GLY A 71 9.88 -2.75 -6.69
CA GLY A 71 10.13 -1.34 -6.39
C GLY A 71 9.11 -0.71 -5.45
N ALA A 72 8.34 -1.52 -4.71
CA ALA A 72 7.49 -1.09 -3.60
C ALA A 72 8.14 -1.45 -2.27
N ASN A 73 7.87 -0.66 -1.22
CA ASN A 73 8.50 -0.86 0.08
C ASN A 73 7.62 -0.49 1.28
N VAL A 74 6.41 -0.01 1.06
CA VAL A 74 5.49 0.37 2.15
C VAL A 74 4.88 -0.88 2.78
N VAL A 75 5.04 -1.03 4.10
CA VAL A 75 4.41 -2.08 4.90
C VAL A 75 3.65 -1.41 6.06
N ASP A 76 2.32 -1.59 6.09
CA ASP A 76 1.45 -1.04 7.13
C ASP A 76 0.98 -2.12 8.09
N SER A 77 1.24 -1.94 9.38
CA SER A 77 0.86 -2.83 10.47
C SER A 77 0.17 -2.10 11.62
N SER A 78 -0.10 -2.80 12.71
CA SER A 78 -0.67 -2.25 13.94
C SER A 78 -0.47 -3.21 15.11
N PRO A 79 -0.32 -2.72 16.34
CA PRO A 79 -0.27 -3.57 17.55
C PRO A 79 -1.55 -4.38 17.78
N MET A 80 -2.69 -3.99 17.18
CA MET A 80 -3.92 -4.75 17.25
C MET A 80 -4.05 -5.88 16.21
N TYR A 81 -3.06 -6.06 15.33
CA TYR A 81 -3.08 -7.08 14.27
C TYR A 81 -2.42 -8.40 14.70
N GLY A 82 -2.60 -8.80 15.97
CA GLY A 82 -2.05 -10.03 16.50
C GLY A 82 -0.52 -10.10 16.43
N GLN A 83 0.03 -11.07 15.73
CA GLN A 83 1.46 -11.27 15.56
C GLN A 83 2.07 -10.49 14.39
N ALA A 84 1.29 -9.69 13.66
CA ALA A 84 1.72 -9.10 12.38
C ALA A 84 3.01 -8.26 12.50
N GLU A 85 3.15 -7.41 13.53
CA GLU A 85 4.37 -6.61 13.76
C GLU A 85 5.60 -7.51 13.99
N ARG A 86 5.46 -8.56 14.81
CA ARG A 86 6.54 -9.53 15.06
C ARG A 86 6.92 -10.26 13.78
N VAL A 87 5.92 -10.73 13.02
CA VAL A 87 6.18 -11.48 11.77
C VAL A 87 6.89 -10.60 10.75
N VAL A 88 6.46 -9.35 10.57
CA VAL A 88 7.16 -8.39 9.71
C VAL A 88 8.60 -8.19 10.18
N GLY A 89 8.81 -7.92 11.48
CA GLY A 89 10.13 -7.69 12.04
C GLY A 89 11.07 -8.88 11.91
N ASP A 90 10.60 -10.09 12.20
CA ASP A 90 11.38 -11.33 12.07
C ASP A 90 11.78 -11.56 10.61
N LEU A 91 10.81 -11.49 9.68
CA LEU A 91 11.08 -11.75 8.26
C LEU A 91 11.94 -10.65 7.61
N ALA A 92 11.76 -9.39 8.01
CA ALA A 92 12.62 -8.32 7.53
C ALA A 92 14.05 -8.44 8.02
N ALA A 93 14.26 -8.91 9.27
CA ALA A 93 15.57 -9.20 9.81
C ALA A 93 16.24 -10.37 9.06
N ASP A 94 15.50 -11.47 8.87
CA ASP A 94 15.97 -12.64 8.13
C ASP A 94 16.41 -12.32 6.69
N LEU A 95 15.78 -11.31 6.08
CA LEU A 95 16.07 -10.84 4.73
C LEU A 95 17.10 -9.72 4.68
N GLY A 96 17.42 -9.08 5.82
CA GLY A 96 18.28 -7.90 5.88
C GLY A 96 17.70 -6.67 5.20
N ILE A 97 16.37 -6.54 5.16
CA ILE A 97 15.67 -5.52 4.34
C ILE A 97 15.12 -4.32 5.12
N HIS A 98 15.29 -4.26 6.43
CA HIS A 98 14.78 -3.14 7.26
C HIS A 98 15.14 -1.76 6.71
N PRO A 99 16.39 -1.48 6.27
CA PRO A 99 16.75 -0.14 5.81
C PRO A 99 16.03 0.30 4.53
N THR A 100 15.43 -0.64 3.79
CA THR A 100 14.73 -0.37 2.53
C THR A 100 13.23 -0.26 2.69
N LEU A 101 12.67 -0.74 3.81
CA LEU A 101 11.24 -0.66 4.07
C LEU A 101 10.82 0.74 4.53
N PHE A 102 9.64 1.16 4.11
CA PHE A 102 8.87 2.23 4.73
C PHE A 102 7.88 1.58 5.69
N ILE A 103 8.21 1.61 6.99
CA ILE A 103 7.44 0.94 8.03
C ILE A 103 6.40 1.91 8.59
N ALA A 104 5.12 1.56 8.44
CA ALA A 104 4.00 2.24 9.05
C ALA A 104 3.36 1.36 10.11
N THR A 105 3.12 1.92 11.30
CA THR A 105 2.32 1.27 12.35
C THR A 105 1.51 2.30 13.14
N LYS A 106 0.91 1.89 14.27
CA LYS A 106 -0.12 2.67 14.95
C LYS A 106 0.03 2.60 16.47
N VAL A 107 -0.60 3.54 17.17
CA VAL A 107 -0.90 3.44 18.59
C VAL A 107 -2.40 3.26 18.78
N TRP A 108 -2.79 2.27 19.61
CA TRP A 108 -4.19 1.93 19.86
C TRP A 108 -4.40 1.51 21.31
N THR A 109 -4.38 2.49 22.20
CA THR A 109 -4.67 2.37 23.63
C THR A 109 -5.00 3.75 24.19
N SER A 110 -5.44 3.86 25.41
CA SER A 110 -5.68 5.14 26.10
C SER A 110 -4.61 5.41 27.15
N GLY A 111 -4.28 6.69 27.35
CA GLY A 111 -3.32 7.17 28.33
C GLY A 111 -1.89 7.22 27.79
N ARG A 112 -1.16 8.28 28.19
CA ARG A 112 0.19 8.60 27.70
C ARG A 112 1.18 7.46 27.90
N GLU A 113 1.27 6.95 29.13
CA GLU A 113 2.24 5.91 29.48
C GLU A 113 1.94 4.58 28.78
N ALA A 114 0.64 4.20 28.71
CA ALA A 114 0.23 2.99 28.00
C ALA A 114 0.54 3.10 26.50
N GLY A 115 0.30 4.28 25.91
CA GLY A 115 0.67 4.58 24.52
C GLY A 115 2.16 4.44 24.28
N ILE A 116 2.99 5.05 25.13
CA ILE A 116 4.45 4.94 25.04
C ILE A 116 4.89 3.47 25.09
N ARG A 117 4.44 2.71 26.09
CA ARG A 117 4.78 1.27 26.22
C ARG A 117 4.35 0.48 24.99
N GLN A 118 3.16 0.74 24.44
CA GLN A 118 2.67 0.05 23.24
C GLN A 118 3.54 0.36 22.01
N MET A 119 3.85 1.64 21.77
CA MET A 119 4.68 2.06 20.66
C MET A 119 6.12 1.55 20.78
N GLU A 120 6.72 1.57 21.99
CA GLU A 120 8.04 0.96 22.24
C GLU A 120 8.03 -0.55 21.99
N ASN A 121 6.95 -1.23 22.34
CA ASN A 121 6.79 -2.63 21.99
C ASN A 121 6.72 -2.85 20.47
N SER A 122 6.09 -1.93 19.72
CA SER A 122 6.09 -1.99 18.25
C SER A 122 7.50 -1.88 17.67
N PHE A 123 8.35 -0.98 18.17
CA PHE A 123 9.78 -0.91 17.79
C PHE A 123 10.48 -2.26 18.01
N ARG A 124 10.28 -2.85 19.19
CA ARG A 124 10.88 -4.14 19.55
C ARG A 124 10.38 -5.29 18.64
N LEU A 125 9.08 -5.34 18.36
CA LEU A 125 8.47 -6.38 17.52
C LEU A 125 8.88 -6.22 16.05
N LEU A 126 8.89 -5.02 15.54
CA LEU A 126 9.33 -4.68 14.19
C LEU A 126 10.85 -4.73 14.02
N ARG A 127 11.62 -4.88 15.13
CA ARG A 127 13.09 -4.92 15.15
C ARG A 127 13.72 -3.73 14.44
N THR A 128 13.24 -2.54 14.71
CA THR A 128 13.72 -1.30 14.09
C THR A 128 13.98 -0.21 15.14
N GLU A 129 14.95 0.63 14.91
CA GLU A 129 15.24 1.78 15.75
C GLU A 129 14.45 3.04 15.33
N ARG A 130 13.87 3.02 14.13
CA ARG A 130 13.08 4.11 13.58
C ARG A 130 11.87 3.59 12.81
N ILE A 131 10.70 4.14 13.13
CA ILE A 131 9.46 3.91 12.38
C ILE A 131 9.24 5.09 11.43
N ASP A 132 8.91 4.81 10.16
CA ASP A 132 8.69 5.86 9.19
C ASP A 132 7.39 6.61 9.46
N LEU A 133 6.29 5.90 9.67
CA LEU A 133 4.98 6.50 9.94
C LEU A 133 4.35 5.89 11.19
N MET A 134 4.15 6.70 12.24
CA MET A 134 3.37 6.33 13.40
C MET A 134 2.02 7.04 13.37
N GLN A 135 0.93 6.28 13.52
CA GLN A 135 -0.43 6.78 13.35
C GLN A 135 -1.25 6.59 14.62
N VAL A 136 -2.14 7.54 14.94
CA VAL A 136 -3.16 7.32 15.98
C VAL A 136 -4.31 6.53 15.37
N HIS A 137 -4.50 5.29 15.87
CA HIS A 137 -5.46 4.33 15.32
C HIS A 137 -6.88 4.66 15.75
N ASN A 138 -7.77 4.83 14.77
CA ASN A 138 -9.18 5.13 14.98
C ASN A 138 -9.43 6.37 15.84
N LEU A 139 -8.48 7.33 15.81
CA LEU A 139 -8.50 8.56 16.60
C LEU A 139 -8.60 8.33 18.14
N LEU A 140 -8.28 7.11 18.60
CA LEU A 140 -8.37 6.75 20.03
C LEU A 140 -7.39 7.58 20.84
N ASP A 141 -7.89 8.34 21.81
CA ASP A 141 -7.13 9.22 22.70
C ASP A 141 -6.14 10.14 21.94
N LEU A 142 -6.62 10.67 20.81
CA LEU A 142 -5.83 11.46 19.84
C LEU A 142 -5.04 12.58 20.53
N ALA A 143 -5.71 13.37 21.41
CA ALA A 143 -5.09 14.54 22.03
C ALA A 143 -3.88 14.18 22.92
N THR A 144 -3.92 13.01 23.55
CA THR A 144 -2.82 12.49 24.37
C THR A 144 -1.66 12.00 23.51
N HIS A 145 -1.98 11.16 22.50
CA HIS A 145 -0.93 10.53 21.69
C HIS A 145 -0.21 11.49 20.76
N VAL A 146 -0.91 12.46 20.16
CA VAL A 146 -0.29 13.44 19.26
C VAL A 146 0.83 14.22 19.95
N LYS A 147 0.72 14.52 21.24
CA LYS A 147 1.79 15.22 22.01
C LYS A 147 3.07 14.37 22.00
N THR A 148 2.97 13.11 22.40
CA THR A 148 4.11 12.17 22.39
C THR A 148 4.67 11.96 20.98
N LEU A 149 3.81 11.83 19.97
CA LEU A 149 4.25 11.59 18.59
C LEU A 149 4.99 12.82 18.01
N ARG A 150 4.60 14.04 18.39
CA ARG A 150 5.34 15.26 18.01
C ARG A 150 6.74 15.29 18.65
N GLU A 151 6.83 14.93 19.95
CA GLU A 151 8.11 14.78 20.66
C GLU A 151 8.99 13.77 19.93
N TRP A 152 8.48 12.58 19.64
CA TRP A 152 9.21 11.50 18.96
C TRP A 152 9.62 11.85 17.52
N LYS A 153 8.83 12.67 16.84
CA LYS A 153 9.21 13.18 15.51
C LYS A 153 10.39 14.15 15.60
N ILE A 154 10.42 15.02 16.60
CA ILE A 154 11.54 15.93 16.85
C ILE A 154 12.81 15.14 17.23
N GLU A 155 12.66 14.10 18.05
CA GLU A 155 13.74 13.19 18.46
C GLU A 155 14.25 12.28 17.31
N GLY A 156 13.55 12.24 16.17
CA GLY A 156 13.90 11.38 15.04
C GLY A 156 13.54 9.91 15.21
N ARG A 157 12.80 9.55 16.26
CA ARG A 157 12.29 8.18 16.48
C ARG A 157 11.24 7.76 15.45
N ILE A 158 10.44 8.74 15.02
CA ILE A 158 9.50 8.58 13.91
C ILE A 158 9.78 9.67 12.86
N ARG A 159 9.48 9.39 11.59
CA ARG A 159 9.67 10.36 10.51
C ARG A 159 8.41 11.16 10.22
N TYR A 160 7.28 10.49 10.25
CA TYR A 160 5.97 11.06 9.91
C TYR A 160 4.95 10.74 10.99
N LEU A 161 4.09 11.73 11.25
CA LEU A 161 2.94 11.63 12.14
C LEU A 161 1.67 11.48 11.30
N GLY A 162 0.86 10.44 11.61
CA GLY A 162 -0.40 10.21 10.92
C GLY A 162 -1.59 9.96 11.83
N ILE A 163 -2.77 9.98 11.24
CA ILE A 163 -4.04 9.58 11.84
C ILE A 163 -4.73 8.59 10.93
N THR A 164 -5.56 7.70 11.51
CA THR A 164 -6.27 6.71 10.68
C THR A 164 -7.65 6.39 11.21
N HIS A 165 -8.53 6.02 10.29
CA HIS A 165 -9.80 5.37 10.55
C HIS A 165 -10.13 4.38 9.43
N TYR A 166 -11.21 3.57 9.59
CA TYR A 166 -11.53 2.49 8.65
C TYR A 166 -12.99 2.48 8.17
N HIS A 167 -13.79 3.49 8.51
CA HIS A 167 -15.19 3.60 8.04
C HIS A 167 -15.58 5.03 7.74
N GLU A 168 -16.57 5.20 6.85
CA GLU A 168 -17.03 6.49 6.30
C GLU A 168 -17.54 7.46 7.38
N GLY A 169 -18.17 6.95 8.45
CA GLY A 169 -18.65 7.79 9.54
C GLY A 169 -17.59 8.66 10.24
N ALA A 170 -16.30 8.31 10.09
CA ALA A 170 -15.20 9.10 10.61
C ALA A 170 -14.65 10.15 9.63
N HIS A 171 -15.08 10.16 8.37
CA HIS A 171 -14.52 11.05 7.35
C HIS A 171 -14.64 12.53 7.69
N ARG A 172 -15.73 12.95 8.35
CA ARG A 172 -15.89 14.34 8.81
C ARG A 172 -14.91 14.75 9.89
N ASP A 173 -14.58 13.82 10.81
CA ASP A 173 -13.61 14.07 11.86
C ASP A 173 -12.19 14.12 11.27
N LEU A 174 -11.86 13.20 10.36
CA LEU A 174 -10.60 13.22 9.62
C LEU A 174 -10.46 14.50 8.79
N GLU A 175 -11.52 14.96 8.10
CA GLU A 175 -11.52 16.23 7.35
C GLU A 175 -11.17 17.43 8.26
N ARG A 176 -11.81 17.52 9.44
CA ARG A 176 -11.49 18.59 10.40
C ARG A 176 -10.04 18.56 10.83
N LEU A 177 -9.50 17.36 11.08
CA LEU A 177 -8.14 17.16 11.54
C LEU A 177 -7.11 17.47 10.45
N VAL A 178 -7.28 17.02 9.22
CA VAL A 178 -6.31 17.32 8.14
C VAL A 178 -6.26 18.82 7.81
N LYS A 179 -7.38 19.56 7.95
CA LYS A 179 -7.43 21.01 7.78
C LYS A 179 -6.58 21.79 8.78
N THR A 180 -6.24 21.22 9.93
CA THR A 180 -5.30 21.83 10.89
C THR A 180 -3.87 21.86 10.36
N ARG A 181 -3.55 21.05 9.36
CA ARG A 181 -2.21 20.86 8.79
C ARG A 181 -1.17 20.31 9.78
N ASP A 182 -1.61 19.62 10.82
CA ASP A 182 -0.76 19.06 11.86
C ASP A 182 -0.24 17.65 11.54
N TYR A 183 -0.81 17.00 10.53
CA TYR A 183 -0.54 15.62 10.18
C TYR A 183 0.12 15.48 8.83
N ASP A 184 1.14 14.63 8.75
CA ASP A 184 1.82 14.34 7.48
C ASP A 184 1.01 13.35 6.64
N PHE A 185 0.32 12.40 7.31
CA PHE A 185 -0.46 11.35 6.69
C PHE A 185 -1.85 11.23 7.30
N VAL A 186 -2.79 10.84 6.46
CA VAL A 186 -4.09 10.31 6.88
C VAL A 186 -4.37 8.99 6.17
N GLN A 187 -4.89 8.01 6.92
CA GLN A 187 -5.26 6.71 6.37
C GLN A 187 -6.76 6.48 6.59
N PHE A 188 -7.50 6.12 5.53
CA PHE A 188 -8.94 5.85 5.62
C PHE A 188 -9.41 4.88 4.54
N ASN A 189 -10.65 4.36 4.72
CA ASN A 189 -11.29 3.51 3.75
C ASN A 189 -11.75 4.33 2.53
N TYR A 190 -11.45 3.79 1.37
CA TYR A 190 -11.94 4.30 0.10
C TYR A 190 -11.90 3.18 -0.93
N SER A 191 -13.02 2.97 -1.62
CA SER A 191 -13.17 1.92 -2.64
C SER A 191 -14.13 2.38 -3.73
N MET A 192 -14.32 1.58 -4.76
CA MET A 192 -15.30 1.90 -5.82
C MET A 192 -16.75 1.96 -5.33
N THR A 193 -17.07 1.35 -4.20
CA THR A 193 -18.40 1.33 -3.59
C THR A 193 -18.53 2.19 -2.34
N GLU A 194 -17.41 2.63 -1.75
CA GLU A 194 -17.33 3.53 -0.60
C GLU A 194 -16.62 4.80 -1.05
N ARG A 195 -17.37 5.76 -1.62
CA ARG A 195 -16.81 6.93 -2.33
C ARG A 195 -17.01 8.27 -1.62
N GLU A 196 -17.59 8.30 -0.43
CA GLU A 196 -17.88 9.54 0.32
C GLU A 196 -16.65 10.44 0.49
N ALA A 197 -15.46 9.84 0.57
CA ALA A 197 -14.21 10.58 0.69
C ALA A 197 -13.93 11.54 -0.49
N GLU A 198 -14.48 11.26 -1.68
CA GLU A 198 -14.28 12.10 -2.87
C GLU A 198 -14.93 13.48 -2.74
N GLU A 199 -16.02 13.58 -1.96
CA GLU A 199 -16.78 14.80 -1.83
C GLU A 199 -16.04 15.88 -1.03
N ARG A 200 -15.35 15.49 0.05
CA ARG A 200 -14.78 16.45 1.00
C ARG A 200 -13.39 16.07 1.52
N LEU A 201 -13.18 14.82 1.95
CA LEU A 201 -11.96 14.44 2.64
C LEU A 201 -10.74 14.42 1.71
N LEU A 202 -10.84 13.83 0.52
CA LEU A 202 -9.76 13.83 -0.47
C LEU A 202 -9.40 15.26 -0.94
N PRO A 203 -10.35 16.14 -1.27
CA PRO A 203 -10.07 17.57 -1.52
C PRO A 203 -9.36 18.25 -0.34
N ALA A 204 -9.84 18.05 0.90
CA ALA A 204 -9.20 18.64 2.08
C ALA A 204 -7.78 18.14 2.30
N CYS A 205 -7.47 16.89 1.99
CA CYS A 205 -6.12 16.33 2.04
C CYS A 205 -5.20 17.00 1.00
N ALA A 206 -5.69 17.19 -0.22
CA ALA A 206 -4.93 17.88 -1.26
C ALA A 206 -4.61 19.32 -0.86
N ASP A 207 -5.59 20.08 -0.36
CA ASP A 207 -5.45 21.47 0.04
C ASP A 207 -4.53 21.65 1.27
N SER A 208 -4.50 20.65 2.16
CA SER A 208 -3.66 20.70 3.37
C SER A 208 -2.24 20.16 3.14
N GLY A 209 -1.98 19.54 1.98
CA GLY A 209 -0.71 18.86 1.72
C GLY A 209 -0.51 17.63 2.62
N THR A 210 -1.59 16.90 2.95
CA THR A 210 -1.54 15.68 3.76
C THR A 210 -1.53 14.46 2.84
N ALA A 211 -0.55 13.58 3.00
CA ALA A 211 -0.45 12.35 2.22
C ALA A 211 -1.58 11.37 2.59
N VAL A 212 -2.13 10.70 1.59
CA VAL A 212 -3.28 9.80 1.75
C VAL A 212 -2.88 8.36 1.54
N ILE A 213 -3.11 7.52 2.56
CA ILE A 213 -3.03 6.07 2.46
C ILE A 213 -4.45 5.49 2.46
N ILE A 214 -4.76 4.63 1.50
CA ILE A 214 -6.07 3.99 1.42
C ILE A 214 -5.99 2.57 1.97
N ASN A 215 -6.73 2.34 3.05
CA ASN A 215 -7.03 1.00 3.55
C ASN A 215 -8.33 0.46 2.94
N ARG A 216 -8.58 -0.85 3.08
CA ARG A 216 -9.80 -1.54 2.59
C ARG A 216 -10.14 -1.26 1.10
N PRO A 217 -9.15 -1.20 0.18
CA PRO A 217 -9.37 -0.78 -1.21
C PRO A 217 -10.35 -1.67 -1.99
N PHE A 218 -10.65 -2.86 -1.48
CA PHE A 218 -11.60 -3.82 -2.06
C PHE A 218 -12.91 -3.94 -1.26
N ALA A 219 -13.23 -2.96 -0.40
CA ALA A 219 -14.41 -3.00 0.48
C ALA A 219 -14.54 -4.35 1.21
N GLN A 220 -13.46 -4.79 1.89
CA GLN A 220 -13.38 -6.11 2.54
C GLN A 220 -13.69 -7.30 1.61
N ALA A 221 -13.23 -7.24 0.38
CA ALA A 221 -13.47 -8.24 -0.68
C ALA A 221 -14.91 -8.28 -1.24
N SER A 222 -15.84 -7.45 -0.80
CA SER A 222 -17.21 -7.41 -1.34
C SER A 222 -17.25 -7.08 -2.83
N LEU A 223 -16.32 -6.26 -3.32
CA LEU A 223 -16.17 -5.95 -4.74
C LEU A 223 -15.95 -7.19 -5.61
N PHE A 224 -15.20 -8.17 -5.13
CA PHE A 224 -14.98 -9.42 -5.88
C PHE A 224 -16.25 -10.28 -5.95
N GLY A 225 -17.09 -10.24 -4.91
CA GLY A 225 -18.41 -10.87 -4.95
C GLY A 225 -19.29 -10.30 -6.05
N LYS A 226 -19.29 -8.96 -6.20
CA LYS A 226 -20.09 -8.24 -7.20
C LYS A 226 -19.70 -8.60 -8.64
N VAL A 227 -18.43 -8.87 -8.90
CA VAL A 227 -17.91 -9.18 -10.25
C VAL A 227 -17.64 -10.65 -10.49
N LYS A 228 -18.07 -11.53 -9.58
CA LYS A 228 -17.83 -12.97 -9.68
C LYS A 228 -18.42 -13.52 -10.99
N GLY A 229 -17.59 -14.20 -11.78
CA GLY A 229 -17.98 -14.77 -13.07
C GLY A 229 -18.18 -13.77 -14.20
N LYS A 230 -17.92 -12.48 -13.98
CA LYS A 230 -18.04 -11.44 -15.01
C LYS A 230 -16.65 -11.12 -15.60
N PRO A 231 -16.54 -11.00 -16.94
CA PRO A 231 -15.30 -10.57 -17.58
C PRO A 231 -15.04 -9.07 -17.30
N LEU A 232 -13.79 -8.66 -17.40
CA LEU A 232 -13.46 -7.23 -17.46
C LEU A 232 -14.10 -6.59 -18.71
N PRO A 233 -14.49 -5.31 -18.63
CA PRO A 233 -14.94 -4.61 -19.84
C PRO A 233 -13.78 -4.53 -20.85
N PRO A 234 -14.04 -4.65 -22.16
CA PRO A 234 -12.98 -4.65 -23.19
C PRO A 234 -12.02 -3.45 -23.10
N TRP A 235 -12.54 -2.28 -22.73
CA TRP A 235 -11.75 -1.06 -22.60
C TRP A 235 -10.85 -1.03 -21.32
N ALA A 236 -10.94 -2.01 -20.44
CA ALA A 236 -10.00 -2.14 -19.33
C ALA A 236 -8.55 -2.36 -19.82
N ALA A 237 -8.39 -2.94 -21.02
CA ALA A 237 -7.10 -3.07 -21.69
C ALA A 237 -6.44 -1.71 -21.99
N ASP A 238 -7.22 -0.65 -22.20
CA ASP A 238 -6.70 0.71 -22.40
C ASP A 238 -6.00 1.27 -21.15
N LEU A 239 -6.27 0.67 -19.99
CA LEU A 239 -5.65 0.97 -18.70
C LEU A 239 -4.60 -0.08 -18.31
N ASP A 240 -4.17 -0.95 -19.21
CA ASP A 240 -3.27 -2.06 -18.93
C ASP A 240 -3.82 -3.01 -17.80
N CYS A 241 -5.15 -3.11 -17.65
CA CYS A 241 -5.78 -3.99 -16.65
C CYS A 241 -6.00 -5.40 -17.22
N THR A 242 -5.55 -6.40 -16.47
CA THR A 242 -5.76 -7.82 -16.77
C THR A 242 -6.56 -8.56 -15.69
N SER A 243 -6.89 -7.87 -14.59
CA SER A 243 -7.67 -8.43 -13.49
C SER A 243 -8.61 -7.38 -12.88
N TRP A 244 -9.64 -7.86 -12.18
CA TRP A 244 -10.53 -6.99 -11.40
C TRP A 244 -9.81 -6.28 -10.26
N ALA A 245 -8.80 -6.91 -9.63
CA ALA A 245 -8.02 -6.24 -8.60
C ALA A 245 -7.28 -5.03 -9.16
N GLN A 246 -6.64 -5.17 -10.32
CA GLN A 246 -6.00 -4.04 -11.00
C GLN A 246 -7.00 -2.95 -11.37
N PHE A 247 -8.18 -3.33 -11.86
CA PHE A 247 -9.24 -2.37 -12.21
C PHE A 247 -9.66 -1.54 -10.98
N PHE A 248 -9.94 -2.20 -9.86
CA PHE A 248 -10.33 -1.51 -8.63
C PHE A 248 -9.21 -0.62 -8.06
N LEU A 249 -7.98 -1.11 -8.02
CA LEU A 249 -6.86 -0.31 -7.51
C LEU A 249 -6.53 0.88 -8.42
N LYS A 250 -6.57 0.70 -9.74
CA LYS A 250 -6.35 1.82 -10.69
C LYS A 250 -7.42 2.90 -10.55
N TYR A 251 -8.67 2.54 -10.27
CA TYR A 251 -9.69 3.53 -9.96
C TYR A 251 -9.27 4.46 -8.81
N LEU A 252 -8.76 3.88 -7.70
CA LEU A 252 -8.28 4.64 -6.54
C LEU A 252 -7.04 5.46 -6.90
N LEU A 253 -6.08 4.85 -7.55
CA LEU A 253 -4.83 5.48 -7.98
C LEU A 253 -5.04 6.56 -9.04
N GLY A 254 -6.13 6.53 -9.79
CA GLY A 254 -6.53 7.59 -10.70
C GLY A 254 -6.93 8.89 -9.98
N HIS A 255 -7.20 8.86 -8.67
CA HIS A 255 -7.46 10.08 -7.91
C HIS A 255 -6.13 10.76 -7.52
N PRO A 256 -5.93 12.05 -7.87
CA PRO A 256 -4.64 12.72 -7.67
C PRO A 256 -4.22 12.87 -6.21
N ALA A 257 -5.18 12.99 -5.28
CA ALA A 257 -4.91 13.11 -3.85
C ALA A 257 -4.50 11.78 -3.17
N VAL A 258 -4.71 10.61 -3.80
CA VAL A 258 -4.31 9.33 -3.23
C VAL A 258 -2.81 9.13 -3.40
N THR A 259 -2.08 8.99 -2.29
CA THR A 259 -0.63 8.77 -2.31
C THR A 259 -0.28 7.29 -2.45
N CYS A 260 -0.92 6.43 -1.64
CA CYS A 260 -0.64 4.99 -1.63
C CYS A 260 -1.90 4.19 -1.28
N VAL A 261 -2.05 3.00 -1.87
CA VAL A 261 -3.07 2.01 -1.46
C VAL A 261 -2.38 0.81 -0.81
N ILE A 262 -2.97 0.22 0.23
CA ILE A 262 -2.36 -0.88 0.99
C ILE A 262 -3.24 -2.14 1.03
N PRO A 263 -3.48 -2.79 -0.11
CA PRO A 263 -4.18 -4.08 -0.13
C PRO A 263 -3.41 -5.14 0.67
N GLY A 264 -4.09 -5.87 1.56
CA GLY A 264 -3.51 -6.98 2.31
C GLY A 264 -3.50 -8.28 1.51
N THR A 265 -2.40 -9.03 1.57
CA THR A 265 -2.32 -10.37 1.01
C THR A 265 -1.19 -11.19 1.63
N ARG A 266 -1.33 -12.52 1.65
CA ARG A 266 -0.27 -13.49 1.99
C ARG A 266 0.24 -14.29 0.78
N ARG A 267 -0.25 -14.00 -0.44
CA ARG A 267 0.11 -14.71 -1.66
C ARG A 267 0.90 -13.83 -2.61
N THR A 268 2.03 -14.34 -3.09
CA THR A 268 2.86 -13.63 -4.09
C THR A 268 2.11 -13.36 -5.40
N THR A 269 1.22 -14.26 -5.80
CA THR A 269 0.37 -14.07 -7.00
C THR A 269 -0.54 -12.85 -6.87
N HIS A 270 -1.21 -12.69 -5.71
CA HIS A 270 -2.06 -11.53 -5.45
C HIS A 270 -1.24 -10.24 -5.29
N LEU A 271 -0.07 -10.31 -4.62
CA LEU A 271 0.79 -9.14 -4.52
C LEU A 271 1.26 -8.67 -5.88
N ARG A 272 1.70 -9.59 -6.75
CA ARG A 272 2.11 -9.29 -8.13
C ARG A 272 1.01 -8.57 -8.89
N ASP A 273 -0.21 -9.07 -8.78
CA ASP A 273 -1.41 -8.51 -9.42
C ASP A 273 -1.72 -7.10 -8.88
N ASN A 274 -1.69 -6.92 -7.55
CA ASN A 274 -1.90 -5.63 -6.91
C ASN A 274 -0.82 -4.60 -7.33
N LEU A 275 0.45 -4.99 -7.35
CA LEU A 275 1.57 -4.11 -7.74
C LEU A 275 1.48 -3.71 -9.22
N GLN A 276 0.97 -4.58 -10.08
CA GLN A 276 0.73 -4.27 -11.49
C GLN A 276 -0.25 -3.10 -11.66
N ALA A 277 -1.21 -2.92 -10.75
CA ALA A 277 -2.09 -1.75 -10.77
C ALA A 277 -1.34 -0.42 -10.62
N GLY A 278 -0.21 -0.44 -9.92
CA GLY A 278 0.68 0.71 -9.75
C GLY A 278 1.61 0.99 -10.93
N THR A 279 1.42 0.34 -12.08
CA THR A 279 2.26 0.53 -13.28
C THR A 279 1.43 1.01 -14.47
N GLY A 280 2.09 1.57 -15.50
CA GLY A 280 1.45 1.97 -16.74
C GLY A 280 0.44 3.10 -16.58
N ARG A 281 -0.65 3.06 -17.36
CA ARG A 281 -1.63 4.16 -17.44
C ARG A 281 -2.58 4.15 -16.25
N LEU A 282 -2.79 5.32 -15.66
CA LEU A 282 -3.81 5.55 -14.65
C LEU A 282 -5.03 6.24 -15.28
N PRO A 283 -6.26 5.93 -14.82
CA PRO A 283 -7.47 6.52 -15.38
C PRO A 283 -7.59 8.01 -15.06
N SER A 284 -8.03 8.79 -16.05
CA SER A 284 -8.48 10.17 -15.84
C SER A 284 -9.79 10.20 -15.06
N GLU A 285 -10.22 11.38 -14.62
CA GLU A 285 -11.51 11.55 -13.93
C GLU A 285 -12.70 11.04 -14.77
N ALA A 286 -12.72 11.35 -16.07
CA ALA A 286 -13.75 10.87 -16.98
C ALA A 286 -13.79 9.33 -17.07
N ILE A 287 -12.64 8.70 -17.12
CA ILE A 287 -12.55 7.23 -17.11
C ILE A 287 -12.95 6.66 -15.75
N ARG A 288 -12.57 7.28 -14.64
CA ARG A 288 -13.03 6.86 -13.30
C ARG A 288 -14.55 6.89 -13.20
N LYS A 289 -15.22 7.95 -13.70
CA LYS A 289 -16.68 8.02 -13.76
C LYS A 289 -17.27 6.86 -14.58
N ARG A 290 -16.68 6.55 -15.74
CA ARG A 290 -17.07 5.39 -16.55
C ARG A 290 -16.89 4.06 -15.83
N MET A 291 -15.80 3.90 -15.09
CA MET A 291 -15.54 2.71 -14.27
C MET A 291 -16.63 2.50 -13.22
N VAL A 292 -17.04 3.57 -12.53
CA VAL A 292 -18.12 3.52 -11.54
C VAL A 292 -19.45 3.12 -12.18
N GLN A 293 -19.85 3.81 -13.26
CA GLN A 293 -21.09 3.50 -14.00
C GLN A 293 -21.13 2.02 -14.44
N TYR A 294 -20.00 1.50 -14.90
CA TYR A 294 -19.91 0.09 -15.30
C TYR A 294 -20.14 -0.85 -14.10
N ILE A 295 -19.48 -0.61 -12.96
CA ILE A 295 -19.67 -1.43 -11.75
C ILE A 295 -21.09 -1.32 -11.18
N GLU A 296 -21.73 -0.17 -11.28
CA GLU A 296 -23.11 0.05 -10.85
C GLU A 296 -24.12 -0.68 -11.76
N SER A 297 -23.79 -0.88 -13.03
CA SER A 297 -24.63 -1.62 -13.99
C SER A 297 -24.56 -3.14 -13.85
N LEU A 298 -23.62 -3.67 -13.07
CA LEU A 298 -23.44 -5.11 -12.84
C LEU A 298 -24.29 -5.66 -11.70
#